data_4c227f4924c1fb96233ccdc3f118ab45
#
_entry.id   4c227f4924c1fb96233ccdc3f118ab45
#
_cell.length_a   1.000
_cell.length_b   1.000
_cell.length_c   1.000
_cell.angle_alpha   90.00
_cell.angle_beta   90.00
_cell.angle_gamma   90.00
#
_symmetry.space_group_name_H-M   'P 1'
#
loop_
_entity.id
_entity.type
_entity.pdbx_description
1 polymer ?
#
loop_
_entity_poly.entity_id
_entity_poly.type
_entity_poly.pdbx_seq_one_letter_code
_entity_poly.pdbx_strand_id
1 'polypeptide(L)'
;MVTYSPHASAARFHALRLLPGQEVFSRLHDFIQQHQLHAAWIAGCTGSLTHVALRFAGQEETTLLTGTWEIISLNGTLELTGEHLHLAVSDPQGAMLGGHMMPGCTVRTTLELVIGELTELAFSRQPCVVSGYDELVITSR
;
A
#
# COMPACT_ATOMS: atom_id res chain seq x y z
N MET A 1 11.88 25.53 -14.81
CA MET A 1 11.69 24.11 -15.19
C MET A 1 12.12 23.26 -14.03
N VAL A 2 11.22 22.44 -13.49
CA VAL A 2 11.57 21.51 -12.43
C VAL A 2 12.30 20.34 -13.11
N THR A 3 13.57 20.18 -12.81
CA THR A 3 14.35 19.03 -13.30
C THR A 3 14.17 17.87 -12.32
N TYR A 4 13.57 16.80 -12.78
CA TYR A 4 13.50 15.56 -12.01
C TYR A 4 14.83 14.81 -12.19
N SER A 5 15.53 14.60 -11.08
CA SER A 5 16.69 13.71 -11.09
C SER A 5 16.20 12.32 -10.67
N PRO A 6 16.21 11.34 -11.56
CA PRO A 6 15.81 9.99 -11.21
C PRO A 6 16.82 9.38 -10.22
N HIS A 7 16.32 8.61 -9.27
CA HIS A 7 17.11 7.86 -8.32
C HIS A 7 17.10 6.39 -8.72
N ALA A 8 18.26 5.79 -8.83
CA ALA A 8 18.41 4.37 -9.13
C ALA A 8 18.80 3.59 -7.88
N SER A 9 18.40 2.34 -7.80
CA SER A 9 18.72 1.46 -6.68
C SER A 9 18.70 0.00 -7.08
N ALA A 10 19.52 -0.81 -6.44
CA ALA A 10 19.29 -2.24 -6.35
C ALA A 10 18.04 -2.51 -5.52
N ALA A 11 17.50 -3.72 -5.65
CA ALA A 11 16.30 -4.12 -4.92
C ALA A 11 16.47 -5.46 -4.23
N ARG A 12 15.81 -5.60 -3.08
CA ARG A 12 15.67 -6.87 -2.37
C ARG A 12 14.18 -7.14 -2.19
N PHE A 13 13.80 -8.42 -2.30
CA PHE A 13 12.40 -8.81 -2.24
C PHE A 13 12.12 -9.65 -0.99
N HIS A 14 10.97 -9.39 -0.38
CA HIS A 14 10.46 -10.10 0.77
C HIS A 14 9.11 -10.71 0.41
N ALA A 15 8.91 -11.98 0.71
CA ALA A 15 7.63 -12.64 0.52
C ALA A 15 6.98 -12.91 1.88
N LEU A 16 5.70 -12.60 2.01
CA LEU A 16 4.95 -12.86 3.23
C LEU A 16 3.50 -13.22 2.93
N ARG A 17 2.88 -13.92 3.85
CA ARG A 17 1.47 -14.26 3.81
C ARG A 17 0.77 -13.74 5.06
N LEU A 18 -0.34 -13.02 4.88
CA LEU A 18 -1.25 -12.66 5.96
C LEU A 18 -2.35 -13.71 6.09
N LEU A 19 -2.79 -13.95 7.31
CA LEU A 19 -3.74 -14.98 7.67
C LEU A 19 -5.17 -14.42 7.81
N PRO A 20 -6.20 -15.29 7.74
CA PRO A 20 -7.58 -14.87 7.96
C PRO A 20 -7.74 -14.07 9.25
N GLY A 21 -8.50 -13.00 9.18
CA GLY A 21 -8.80 -12.13 10.32
C GLY A 21 -7.75 -11.05 10.62
N GLN A 22 -6.58 -11.10 9.98
CA GLN A 22 -5.57 -10.06 10.17
C GLN A 22 -5.93 -8.79 9.40
N GLU A 23 -5.67 -7.63 10.01
CA GLU A 23 -5.86 -6.33 9.39
C GLU A 23 -4.61 -5.99 8.58
N VAL A 24 -4.81 -5.59 7.33
CA VAL A 24 -3.72 -5.48 6.34
C VAL A 24 -2.75 -4.35 6.68
N PHE A 25 -3.27 -3.16 7.01
CA PHE A 25 -2.45 -1.98 7.30
C PHE A 25 -1.51 -2.21 8.49
N SER A 26 -2.05 -2.73 9.59
CA SER A 26 -1.26 -2.98 10.79
C SER A 26 -0.18 -4.03 10.56
N ARG A 27 -0.49 -5.08 9.78
CA ARG A 27 0.52 -6.11 9.46
C ARG A 27 1.62 -5.58 8.54
N LEU A 28 1.27 -4.79 7.54
CA LEU A 28 2.26 -4.13 6.69
C LEU A 28 3.14 -3.17 7.50
N HIS A 29 2.53 -2.38 8.36
CA HIS A 29 3.25 -1.43 9.21
C HIS A 29 4.23 -2.15 10.14
N ASP A 30 3.77 -3.20 10.83
CA ASP A 30 4.63 -4.03 11.67
C ASP A 30 5.82 -4.60 10.89
N PHE A 31 5.57 -5.10 9.68
CA PHE A 31 6.61 -5.66 8.81
C PHE A 31 7.65 -4.60 8.43
N ILE A 32 7.21 -3.42 7.98
CA ILE A 32 8.09 -2.31 7.60
C ILE A 32 8.95 -1.86 8.80
N GLN A 33 8.35 -1.73 9.97
CA GLN A 33 9.06 -1.34 11.20
C GLN A 33 10.04 -2.42 11.65
N GLN A 34 9.61 -3.67 11.68
CA GLN A 34 10.44 -4.78 12.13
C GLN A 34 11.69 -4.97 11.25
N HIS A 35 11.56 -4.80 9.96
CA HIS A 35 12.65 -4.97 9.00
C HIS A 35 13.36 -3.67 8.63
N GLN A 36 12.93 -2.54 9.20
CA GLN A 36 13.50 -1.21 8.96
C GLN A 36 13.62 -0.88 7.47
N LEU A 37 12.51 -1.04 6.74
CA LEU A 37 12.47 -0.77 5.30
C LEU A 37 12.26 0.72 5.06
N HIS A 38 13.27 1.37 4.52
CA HIS A 38 13.26 2.81 4.27
C HIS A 38 12.58 3.21 2.96
N ALA A 39 12.55 2.32 1.98
CA ALA A 39 11.94 2.60 0.68
C ALA A 39 11.40 1.30 0.09
N ALA A 40 10.11 1.04 0.27
CA ALA A 40 9.48 -0.20 -0.15
C ALA A 40 8.29 0.06 -1.08
N TRP A 41 7.91 -0.96 -1.84
CA TRP A 41 6.70 -0.94 -2.66
C TRP A 41 6.07 -2.33 -2.71
N ILE A 42 4.81 -2.39 -3.10
CA ILE A 42 4.11 -3.66 -3.33
C ILE A 42 4.50 -4.17 -4.72
N ALA A 43 5.34 -5.19 -4.78
CA ALA A 43 5.74 -5.81 -6.04
C ALA A 43 4.71 -6.81 -6.56
N GLY A 44 3.94 -7.44 -5.66
CA GLY A 44 2.85 -8.33 -6.03
C GLY A 44 1.92 -8.58 -4.85
N CYS A 45 0.64 -8.79 -5.15
CA CYS A 45 -0.37 -9.10 -4.13
C CYS A 45 -1.51 -9.92 -4.72
N THR A 46 -1.89 -10.98 -4.03
CA THR A 46 -3.05 -11.81 -4.35
C THR A 46 -3.73 -12.22 -3.06
N GLY A 47 -5.04 -12.20 -3.02
CA GLY A 47 -5.77 -12.62 -1.83
C GLY A 47 -7.21 -12.15 -1.81
N SER A 48 -7.83 -12.28 -0.64
CA SER A 48 -9.24 -11.95 -0.45
C SER A 48 -9.50 -11.26 0.89
N LEU A 49 -10.54 -10.45 0.92
CA LEU A 49 -10.92 -9.63 2.07
C LEU A 49 -12.36 -9.88 2.48
N THR A 50 -12.64 -9.79 3.77
CA THR A 50 -14.00 -9.70 4.34
C THR A 50 -14.41 -8.25 4.57
N HIS A 51 -13.46 -7.39 4.88
CA HIS A 51 -13.67 -5.97 5.12
C HIS A 51 -12.77 -5.17 4.21
N VAL A 52 -13.33 -4.15 3.58
CA VAL A 52 -12.64 -3.26 2.66
C VAL A 52 -12.86 -1.83 3.12
N ALA A 53 -11.80 -1.09 3.27
CA ALA A 53 -11.82 0.33 3.65
C ALA A 53 -11.14 1.14 2.54
N LEU A 54 -11.90 1.97 1.86
CA LEU A 54 -11.44 2.77 0.73
C LEU A 54 -11.89 4.21 0.87
N ARG A 55 -11.02 5.13 0.49
CA ARG A 55 -11.40 6.50 0.22
C ARG A 55 -11.45 6.69 -1.30
N PHE A 56 -12.65 6.91 -1.83
CA PHE A 56 -12.84 7.09 -3.26
C PHE A 56 -12.29 8.44 -3.73
N ALA A 57 -11.99 8.54 -5.02
CA ALA A 57 -11.42 9.73 -5.63
C ALA A 57 -12.25 10.99 -5.34
N GLY A 58 -11.58 12.04 -4.88
CA GLY A 58 -12.21 13.31 -4.54
C GLY A 58 -13.05 13.32 -3.26
N GLN A 59 -13.10 12.20 -2.52
CA GLN A 59 -13.83 12.10 -1.25
C GLN A 59 -12.91 12.29 -0.06
N GLU A 60 -13.44 12.84 1.02
CA GLU A 60 -12.70 13.04 2.28
C GLU A 60 -12.88 11.86 3.24
N GLU A 61 -14.01 11.17 3.16
CA GLU A 61 -14.38 10.11 4.10
C GLU A 61 -14.04 8.72 3.57
N THR A 62 -13.77 7.81 4.51
CA THR A 62 -13.57 6.39 4.22
C THR A 62 -14.92 5.70 4.04
N THR A 63 -15.05 4.91 2.98
CA THR A 63 -16.16 3.98 2.79
C THR A 63 -15.75 2.60 3.29
N LEU A 64 -16.56 2.03 4.18
CA LEU A 64 -16.37 0.70 4.75
C LEU A 64 -17.35 -0.28 4.11
N LEU A 65 -16.82 -1.39 3.60
CA LEU A 65 -17.59 -2.44 2.93
C LEU A 65 -17.30 -3.78 3.59
N THR A 66 -18.34 -4.59 3.77
CA THR A 66 -18.22 -5.98 4.24
C THR A 66 -18.75 -6.92 3.17
N GLY A 67 -18.20 -8.13 3.11
CA GLY A 67 -18.62 -9.12 2.12
C GLY A 67 -17.52 -10.09 1.75
N THR A 68 -17.54 -10.50 0.50
CA THR A 68 -16.57 -11.42 -0.09
C THR A 68 -15.90 -10.74 -1.26
N TRP A 69 -14.62 -10.41 -1.09
CA TRP A 69 -13.89 -9.58 -2.03
C TRP A 69 -12.59 -10.24 -2.45
N GLU A 70 -12.37 -10.36 -3.76
CA GLU A 70 -11.05 -10.72 -4.30
C GLU A 70 -10.21 -9.46 -4.49
N ILE A 71 -8.93 -9.49 -4.09
CA ILE A 71 -8.00 -8.41 -4.40
C ILE A 71 -7.57 -8.55 -5.86
N ILE A 72 -7.86 -7.54 -6.65
CA ILE A 72 -7.45 -7.49 -8.05
C ILE A 72 -6.13 -6.75 -8.21
N SER A 73 -5.92 -5.71 -7.41
CA SER A 73 -4.71 -4.90 -7.46
C SER A 73 -4.47 -4.25 -6.10
N LEU A 74 -3.24 -4.32 -5.64
CA LEU A 74 -2.73 -3.52 -4.53
C LEU A 74 -1.38 -2.96 -4.96
N ASN A 75 -1.29 -1.63 -5.06
CA ASN A 75 -0.11 -0.92 -5.53
C ASN A 75 0.23 0.23 -4.61
N GLY A 76 1.50 0.59 -4.57
CA GLY A 76 1.95 1.79 -3.90
C GLY A 76 3.24 1.61 -3.13
N THR A 77 3.55 2.61 -2.34
CA THR A 77 4.81 2.73 -1.61
C THR A 77 4.60 2.68 -0.11
N LEU A 78 5.61 2.18 0.59
CA LEU A 78 5.64 2.08 2.05
C LEU A 78 7.02 2.51 2.54
N GLU A 79 7.02 3.18 3.67
CA GLU A 79 8.25 3.56 4.38
C GLU A 79 7.99 3.63 5.89
N LEU A 80 9.00 3.98 6.67
CA LEU A 80 8.92 3.96 8.14
C LEU A 80 7.88 4.93 8.72
N THR A 81 7.54 6.00 7.99
CA THR A 81 6.64 7.06 8.48
C THR A 81 5.28 7.06 7.80
N GLY A 82 5.05 6.21 6.79
CA GLY A 82 3.78 6.18 6.11
C GLY A 82 3.71 5.24 4.93
N GLU A 83 2.61 5.36 4.22
CA GLU A 83 2.29 4.55 3.04
C GLU A 83 1.38 5.34 2.11
N HIS A 84 1.38 4.95 0.85
CA HIS A 84 0.42 5.42 -0.13
C HIS A 84 0.04 4.23 -1.01
N LEU A 85 -1.12 3.64 -0.73
CA LEU A 85 -1.57 2.40 -1.36
C LEU A 85 -2.93 2.60 -2.03
N HIS A 86 -3.04 2.09 -3.24
CA HIS A 86 -4.31 1.98 -3.97
C HIS A 86 -4.74 0.53 -4.08
N LEU A 87 -6.00 0.26 -3.82
CA LEU A 87 -6.60 -1.06 -3.79
C LEU A 87 -7.79 -1.13 -4.73
N ALA A 88 -7.83 -2.16 -5.58
CA ALA A 88 -9.00 -2.55 -6.34
C ALA A 88 -9.43 -3.95 -5.93
N VAL A 89 -10.75 -4.13 -5.77
CA VAL A 89 -11.37 -5.40 -5.36
C VAL A 89 -12.52 -5.76 -6.29
N SER A 90 -12.86 -7.05 -6.32
CA SER A 90 -13.97 -7.58 -7.09
C SER A 90 -14.93 -8.34 -6.18
N ASP A 91 -16.23 -8.12 -6.36
CA ASP A 91 -17.28 -8.80 -5.61
C ASP A 91 -17.61 -10.20 -6.20
N PRO A 92 -18.56 -10.98 -5.61
CA PRO A 92 -18.90 -12.30 -6.13
C PRO A 92 -19.50 -12.32 -7.54
N GLN A 93 -19.96 -11.18 -8.07
CA GLN A 93 -20.48 -11.05 -9.43
C GLN A 93 -19.41 -10.54 -10.41
N GLY A 94 -18.18 -10.30 -9.93
CA GLY A 94 -17.10 -9.78 -10.75
C GLY A 94 -17.13 -8.25 -10.91
N ALA A 95 -18.03 -7.55 -10.23
CA ALA A 95 -18.05 -6.09 -10.24
C ALA A 95 -16.88 -5.56 -9.42
N MET A 96 -16.18 -4.57 -9.96
CA MET A 96 -14.96 -4.02 -9.37
C MET A 96 -15.17 -2.62 -8.86
N LEU A 97 -14.47 -2.30 -7.77
CA LEU A 97 -14.33 -0.94 -7.28
C LEU A 97 -12.94 -0.77 -6.66
N GLY A 98 -12.51 0.46 -6.56
CA GLY A 98 -11.18 0.74 -6.02
C GLY A 98 -11.03 2.18 -5.58
N GLY A 99 -9.95 2.42 -4.87
CA GLY A 99 -9.60 3.73 -4.35
C GLY A 99 -8.34 3.70 -3.50
N HIS A 100 -8.15 4.77 -2.76
CA HIS A 100 -7.07 4.88 -1.79
C HIS A 100 -7.36 3.93 -0.63
N MET A 101 -6.42 3.03 -0.34
CA MET A 101 -6.58 2.07 0.74
C MET A 101 -6.46 2.76 2.10
N MET A 102 -7.41 2.47 2.95
CA MET A 102 -7.47 2.99 4.32
C MET A 102 -7.33 1.84 5.32
N PRO A 103 -7.00 2.14 6.59
CA PRO A 103 -7.05 1.13 7.65
C PRO A 103 -8.45 0.51 7.78
N GLY A 104 -8.52 -0.78 8.04
CA GLY A 104 -9.78 -1.51 8.21
C GLY A 104 -10.03 -2.61 7.18
N CYS A 105 -9.03 -2.93 6.35
CA CYS A 105 -9.11 -4.08 5.45
C CYS A 105 -8.71 -5.36 6.18
N THR A 106 -9.58 -6.37 6.18
CA THR A 106 -9.38 -7.62 6.91
C THR A 106 -9.30 -8.80 5.95
N VAL A 107 -8.29 -9.63 6.11
CA VAL A 107 -8.06 -10.81 5.28
C VAL A 107 -9.17 -11.83 5.47
N ARG A 108 -9.70 -12.38 4.36
CA ARG A 108 -10.69 -13.45 4.36
C ARG A 108 -10.05 -14.84 4.44
N THR A 109 -9.29 -15.23 3.44
CA THR A 109 -8.65 -16.56 3.39
C THR A 109 -7.14 -16.46 3.41
N THR A 110 -6.60 -15.58 2.61
CA THR A 110 -5.15 -15.36 2.49
C THR A 110 -4.89 -14.00 1.87
N LEU A 111 -3.73 -13.45 2.16
CA LEU A 111 -3.18 -12.34 1.42
C LEU A 111 -1.70 -12.61 1.24
N GLU A 112 -1.31 -12.86 0.01
CA GLU A 112 0.06 -13.21 -0.38
C GLU A 112 0.73 -11.97 -0.97
N LEU A 113 1.87 -11.61 -0.41
CA LEU A 113 2.57 -10.38 -0.75
C LEU A 113 4.01 -10.64 -1.16
N VAL A 114 4.44 -9.92 -2.16
CA VAL A 114 5.87 -9.69 -2.43
C VAL A 114 6.11 -8.20 -2.27
N ILE A 115 6.97 -7.85 -1.34
CA ILE A 115 7.37 -6.46 -1.07
C ILE A 115 8.79 -6.28 -1.58
N GLY A 116 8.99 -5.28 -2.42
CA GLY A 116 10.32 -4.87 -2.88
C GLY A 116 10.87 -3.77 -1.98
N GLU A 117 12.17 -3.82 -1.73
CA GLU A 117 12.92 -2.79 -1.03
C GLU A 117 13.97 -2.20 -1.96
N LEU A 118 13.95 -0.88 -2.13
CA LEU A 118 14.99 -0.14 -2.84
C LEU A 118 16.11 0.15 -1.82
N THR A 119 17.14 -0.67 -1.84
CA THR A 119 18.13 -0.76 -0.75
C THR A 119 19.04 0.46 -0.64
N GLU A 120 19.14 1.26 -1.70
CA GLU A 120 20.00 2.44 -1.76
C GLU A 120 19.24 3.76 -1.59
N LEU A 121 17.92 3.67 -1.37
CA LEU A 121 17.05 4.84 -1.24
C LEU A 121 16.35 4.89 0.11
N ALA A 122 15.91 6.09 0.46
CA ALA A 122 15.00 6.33 1.56
C ALA A 122 13.82 7.18 1.07
N PHE A 123 12.62 6.83 1.53
CA PHE A 123 11.38 7.54 1.28
C PHE A 123 10.98 8.32 2.52
N SER A 124 10.43 9.49 2.31
CA SER A 124 9.77 10.28 3.36
C SER A 124 8.59 11.03 2.78
N ARG A 125 7.78 11.63 3.62
CA ARG A 125 6.64 12.47 3.23
C ARG A 125 6.86 13.89 3.67
N GLN A 126 6.66 14.85 2.77
CA GLN A 126 6.81 16.27 3.07
C GLN A 126 5.68 17.07 2.44
N PRO A 127 5.21 18.16 3.11
CA PRO A 127 4.18 19.01 2.56
C PRO A 127 4.57 19.55 1.18
N CYS A 128 3.65 19.43 0.24
CA CYS A 128 3.80 19.97 -1.11
C CYS A 128 2.79 21.11 -1.32
N VAL A 129 3.29 22.32 -1.53
CA VAL A 129 2.43 23.50 -1.74
C VAL A 129 1.64 23.43 -3.04
N VAL A 130 2.08 22.65 -4.00
CA VAL A 130 1.41 22.52 -5.31
C VAL A 130 0.20 21.59 -5.22
N SER A 131 0.35 20.42 -4.56
CA SER A 131 -0.74 19.45 -4.40
C SER A 131 -1.61 19.71 -3.17
N GLY A 132 -1.04 20.32 -2.14
CA GLY A 132 -1.71 20.54 -0.86
C GLY A 132 -1.65 19.35 0.09
N TYR A 133 -0.89 18.30 -0.25
CA TYR A 133 -0.74 17.07 0.53
C TYR A 133 0.73 16.79 0.87
N ASP A 134 0.94 15.85 1.78
CA ASP A 134 2.27 15.31 2.06
C ASP A 134 2.65 14.33 0.95
N GLU A 135 3.65 14.70 0.16
CA GLU A 135 4.06 13.93 -1.01
C GLU A 135 5.39 13.23 -0.80
N LEU A 136 5.64 12.22 -1.64
CA LEU A 136 6.82 11.39 -1.59
C LEU A 136 8.09 12.20 -1.89
N VAL A 137 9.06 12.09 -0.98
CA VAL A 137 10.43 12.59 -1.17
C VAL A 137 11.38 11.40 -1.21
N ILE A 138 12.21 11.36 -2.22
CA ILE A 138 13.17 10.28 -2.45
C ILE A 138 14.58 10.83 -2.24
N THR A 139 15.35 10.17 -1.39
CA THR A 139 16.74 10.52 -1.13
C THR A 139 17.62 9.28 -1.23
N SER A 140 18.90 9.49 -1.47
CA SER A 140 19.91 8.43 -1.38
C SER A 140 20.13 8.05 0.08
N ARG A 141 20.44 6.78 0.29
CA ARG A 141 20.66 6.20 1.61
C ARG A 141 22.14 5.89 1.82
#